data_af6bd5aeeda39afcea937b008d4bfaa4
#
_entry.id   af6bd5aeeda39afcea937b008d4bfaa4
#
_cell.length_a   1.000
_cell.length_b   1.000
_cell.length_c   1.000
_cell.angle_alpha   90.00
_cell.angle_beta   90.00
_cell.angle_gamma   90.00
#
_symmetry.space_group_name_H-M   'P 1'
#
loop_
_entity.id
_entity.type
_entity.pdbx_description
1 polymer ?
#
loop_
_entity_poly.entity_id
_entity_poly.type
_entity_poly.pdbx_seq_one_letter_code
_entity_poly.pdbx_strand_id
1 'polypeptide(L)'
;LNVVLERSDLSDEHREEARELYRELSEPAVLTQLMRSLEDGSIDPSGSELGVFLKHLGPAAMPVLLAAIERTEVTTLQERLRAAIEGLANENRDRVVALLGEKDPQVLRGAARLAGQLTITQAAPALTQLLQHPDAIVRRIVVESLIRIRTSFALDAVQQALGDGDRDVRVAAARGLATLRYAPARARIEEMLESRIVRDADLTEKIAFFEAYGAVATPESVALLDRMLNGRRLFGRESPEMRACAAMALGRVGSPAARAALQKAGAESNPIVRNAVMKALRLEAE
;
A
#
# COMPACT_ATOMS: atom_id res chain seq x y z
N LEU A 1 -25.18 10.73 -28.38
CA LEU A 1 -24.00 9.90 -28.60
C LEU A 1 -24.19 8.49 -28.06
N ASN A 2 -24.49 8.31 -26.78
CA ASN A 2 -24.68 6.99 -26.15
C ASN A 2 -25.75 6.16 -26.89
N VAL A 3 -26.90 6.78 -27.21
CA VAL A 3 -27.99 6.15 -27.98
C VAL A 3 -27.52 5.69 -29.36
N VAL A 4 -26.57 6.41 -29.98
CA VAL A 4 -25.99 6.05 -31.28
C VAL A 4 -25.15 4.79 -31.18
N LEU A 5 -24.31 4.65 -30.13
CA LEU A 5 -23.44 3.48 -29.97
C LEU A 5 -24.22 2.20 -29.55
N GLU A 6 -25.34 2.34 -28.85
CA GLU A 6 -26.13 1.22 -28.35
C GLU A 6 -27.18 0.71 -29.39
N ARG A 7 -27.48 1.48 -30.43
CA ARG A 7 -28.45 1.08 -31.47
C ARG A 7 -27.85 0.09 -32.46
N SER A 8 -28.53 -1.04 -32.61
CA SER A 8 -28.14 -2.10 -33.56
C SER A 8 -28.50 -1.80 -35.01
N ASP A 9 -29.36 -0.81 -35.25
CA ASP A 9 -29.91 -0.43 -36.57
C ASP A 9 -29.14 0.66 -37.29
N LEU A 10 -28.02 1.15 -36.68
CA LEU A 10 -27.17 2.17 -37.31
C LEU A 10 -26.07 1.56 -38.17
N SER A 11 -25.74 2.29 -39.25
CA SER A 11 -24.63 1.90 -40.14
C SER A 11 -23.30 1.92 -39.37
N ASP A 12 -22.32 1.14 -39.85
CA ASP A 12 -20.98 1.12 -39.31
C ASP A 12 -20.28 2.49 -39.40
N GLU A 13 -20.63 3.28 -40.40
CA GLU A 13 -20.16 4.66 -40.59
C GLU A 13 -20.55 5.57 -39.45
N HIS A 14 -21.84 5.59 -39.07
CA HIS A 14 -22.32 6.40 -37.92
C HIS A 14 -21.74 5.94 -36.57
N ARG A 15 -21.46 4.64 -36.41
CA ARG A 15 -20.78 4.14 -35.21
C ARG A 15 -19.31 4.60 -35.17
N GLU A 16 -18.63 4.63 -36.31
CA GLU A 16 -17.25 5.10 -36.37
C GLU A 16 -17.15 6.60 -36.12
N GLU A 17 -18.07 7.40 -36.67
CA GLU A 17 -18.18 8.83 -36.35
C GLU A 17 -18.41 9.07 -34.83
N ALA A 18 -19.29 8.28 -34.21
CA ALA A 18 -19.52 8.39 -32.79
C ALA A 18 -18.28 8.01 -31.96
N ARG A 19 -17.53 6.99 -32.40
CA ARG A 19 -16.26 6.60 -31.74
C ARG A 19 -15.20 7.69 -31.89
N GLU A 20 -15.08 8.31 -33.09
CA GLU A 20 -14.16 9.42 -33.31
C GLU A 20 -14.47 10.58 -32.39
N LEU A 21 -15.73 10.94 -32.25
CA LEU A 21 -16.17 12.02 -31.35
C LEU A 21 -15.85 11.68 -29.88
N TYR A 22 -16.00 10.42 -29.43
CA TYR A 22 -15.56 10.01 -28.10
C TYR A 22 -14.03 10.06 -27.94
N ARG A 23 -13.29 9.82 -29.01
CA ARG A 23 -11.83 9.95 -29.02
C ARG A 23 -11.42 11.41 -28.83
N GLU A 24 -12.06 12.35 -29.54
CA GLU A 24 -11.88 13.79 -29.36
C GLU A 24 -12.28 14.25 -27.96
N LEU A 25 -13.40 13.77 -27.42
CA LEU A 25 -13.85 14.07 -26.06
C LEU A 25 -12.96 13.45 -24.98
N SER A 26 -12.17 12.46 -25.32
CA SER A 26 -11.17 11.84 -24.44
C SER A 26 -9.87 12.64 -24.33
N GLU A 27 -9.71 13.66 -25.17
CA GLU A 27 -8.50 14.50 -25.17
C GLU A 27 -8.37 15.25 -23.82
N PRO A 28 -7.16 15.29 -23.23
CA PRO A 28 -6.94 15.85 -21.91
C PRO A 28 -7.43 17.27 -21.72
N ALA A 29 -7.34 18.12 -22.76
CA ALA A 29 -7.78 19.53 -22.68
C ALA A 29 -9.30 19.63 -22.49
N VAL A 30 -10.07 18.84 -23.27
CA VAL A 30 -11.55 18.84 -23.21
C VAL A 30 -12.03 18.29 -21.88
N LEU A 31 -11.48 17.14 -21.45
CA LEU A 31 -11.84 16.51 -20.19
C LEU A 31 -11.47 17.34 -18.97
N THR A 32 -10.34 18.05 -19.00
CA THR A 32 -9.96 18.93 -17.89
C THR A 32 -11.01 20.02 -17.64
N GLN A 33 -11.60 20.57 -18.69
CA GLN A 33 -12.66 21.56 -18.58
C GLN A 33 -13.95 20.93 -18.00
N LEU A 34 -14.34 19.77 -18.50
CA LEU A 34 -15.48 19.03 -17.97
C LEU A 34 -15.31 18.69 -16.47
N MET A 35 -14.14 18.20 -16.07
CA MET A 35 -13.87 17.86 -14.67
C MET A 35 -13.98 19.09 -13.76
N ARG A 36 -13.51 20.25 -14.20
CA ARG A 36 -13.68 21.52 -13.46
C ARG A 36 -15.14 21.88 -13.27
N SER A 37 -15.96 21.78 -14.32
CA SER A 37 -17.39 22.09 -14.24
C SER A 37 -18.19 21.10 -13.36
N LEU A 38 -17.69 19.87 -13.21
CA LEU A 38 -18.24 18.90 -12.26
C LEU A 38 -17.78 19.17 -10.81
N GLU A 39 -16.52 19.60 -10.65
CA GLU A 39 -15.92 19.91 -9.34
C GLU A 39 -16.52 21.22 -8.75
N ASP A 40 -16.80 22.23 -9.58
CA ASP A 40 -17.36 23.52 -9.14
C ASP A 40 -18.91 23.54 -9.05
N GLY A 41 -19.55 22.41 -9.40
CA GLY A 41 -21.00 22.24 -9.33
C GLY A 41 -21.79 22.89 -10.49
N SER A 42 -21.12 23.38 -11.54
CA SER A 42 -21.78 23.90 -12.75
C SER A 42 -22.50 22.80 -13.53
N ILE A 43 -22.07 21.56 -13.36
CA ILE A 43 -22.69 20.35 -13.88
C ILE A 43 -22.96 19.39 -12.73
N ASP A 44 -24.20 18.86 -12.66
CA ASP A 44 -24.57 17.90 -11.63
C ASP A 44 -23.90 16.52 -11.90
N PRO A 45 -23.01 16.03 -11.00
CA PRO A 45 -22.36 14.74 -11.19
C PRO A 45 -23.29 13.54 -10.95
N SER A 46 -24.51 13.73 -10.45
CA SER A 46 -25.47 12.65 -10.15
C SER A 46 -26.20 12.14 -11.39
N GLY A 47 -26.25 12.89 -12.48
CA GLY A 47 -26.93 12.53 -13.72
C GLY A 47 -26.46 11.18 -14.29
N SER A 48 -27.40 10.32 -14.69
CA SER A 48 -27.11 8.98 -15.25
C SER A 48 -26.22 9.05 -16.51
N GLU A 49 -26.35 10.13 -17.27
CA GLU A 49 -25.66 10.36 -18.53
C GLU A 49 -24.15 10.48 -18.36
N LEU A 50 -23.69 11.07 -17.24
CA LEU A 50 -22.25 11.16 -16.94
C LEU A 50 -21.62 9.77 -16.82
N GLY A 51 -22.30 8.84 -16.12
CA GLY A 51 -21.78 7.47 -15.97
C GLY A 51 -21.66 6.72 -17.29
N VAL A 52 -22.62 6.93 -18.19
CA VAL A 52 -22.57 6.34 -19.54
C VAL A 52 -21.50 7.00 -20.38
N PHE A 53 -21.38 8.33 -20.34
CA PHE A 53 -20.33 9.08 -21.02
C PHE A 53 -18.94 8.59 -20.63
N LEU A 54 -18.66 8.51 -19.33
CA LEU A 54 -17.35 8.10 -18.81
C LEU A 54 -16.94 6.68 -19.23
N LYS A 55 -17.91 5.77 -19.44
CA LYS A 55 -17.62 4.38 -19.91
C LYS A 55 -17.13 4.30 -21.35
N HIS A 56 -17.47 5.30 -22.17
CA HIS A 56 -17.06 5.32 -23.58
C HIS A 56 -15.79 6.10 -23.87
N LEU A 57 -15.18 6.68 -22.80
CA LEU A 57 -13.91 7.39 -22.95
C LEU A 57 -12.77 6.43 -23.34
N GLY A 58 -11.85 6.94 -24.15
CA GLY A 58 -10.64 6.23 -24.54
C GLY A 58 -9.52 6.31 -23.47
N PRO A 59 -8.44 5.53 -23.62
CA PRO A 59 -7.32 5.49 -22.67
C PRO A 59 -6.56 6.81 -22.53
N ALA A 60 -6.71 7.76 -23.45
CA ALA A 60 -6.16 9.12 -23.36
C ALA A 60 -6.76 9.91 -22.19
N ALA A 61 -7.99 9.57 -21.76
CA ALA A 61 -8.67 10.17 -20.61
C ALA A 61 -8.02 9.83 -19.25
N MET A 62 -7.33 8.71 -19.13
CA MET A 62 -6.88 8.18 -17.84
C MET A 62 -6.08 9.18 -16.99
N PRO A 63 -5.11 9.95 -17.49
CA PRO A 63 -4.37 10.90 -16.67
C PRO A 63 -5.28 11.95 -16.02
N VAL A 64 -6.24 12.49 -16.79
CA VAL A 64 -7.16 13.52 -16.30
C VAL A 64 -8.11 12.95 -15.24
N LEU A 65 -8.65 11.75 -15.48
CA LEU A 65 -9.56 11.10 -14.55
C LEU A 65 -8.83 10.73 -13.24
N LEU A 66 -7.56 10.24 -13.33
CA LEU A 66 -6.73 9.94 -12.15
C LEU A 66 -6.40 11.20 -11.34
N ALA A 67 -6.10 12.30 -12.01
CA ALA A 67 -5.86 13.56 -11.31
C ALA A 67 -7.16 14.13 -10.69
N ALA A 68 -8.30 13.98 -11.37
CA ALA A 68 -9.59 14.46 -10.87
C ALA A 68 -10.06 13.69 -9.63
N ILE A 69 -9.93 12.37 -9.60
CA ILE A 69 -10.34 11.56 -8.44
C ILE A 69 -9.53 11.87 -7.16
N GLU A 70 -8.28 12.29 -7.31
CA GLU A 70 -7.43 12.69 -6.17
C GLU A 70 -7.77 14.10 -5.64
N ARG A 71 -8.43 14.95 -6.45
CA ARG A 71 -8.79 16.33 -6.08
C ARG A 71 -10.21 16.49 -5.58
N THR A 72 -11.15 15.75 -6.18
CA THR A 72 -12.58 15.95 -5.87
C THR A 72 -12.96 15.41 -4.49
N GLU A 73 -13.76 16.19 -3.76
CA GLU A 73 -14.37 15.75 -2.48
C GLU A 73 -15.81 15.28 -2.69
N VAL A 74 -16.35 15.37 -3.91
CA VAL A 74 -17.72 14.96 -4.24
C VAL A 74 -17.78 13.44 -4.38
N THR A 75 -18.35 12.77 -3.39
CA THR A 75 -18.40 11.30 -3.29
C THR A 75 -19.02 10.64 -4.52
N THR A 76 -20.13 11.17 -5.03
CA THR A 76 -20.80 10.63 -6.23
C THR A 76 -19.92 10.72 -7.47
N LEU A 77 -19.14 11.79 -7.60
CA LEU A 77 -18.17 11.94 -8.68
C LEU A 77 -17.00 10.96 -8.52
N GLN A 78 -16.47 10.80 -7.29
CA GLN A 78 -15.42 9.82 -7.01
C GLN A 78 -15.83 8.40 -7.40
N GLU A 79 -17.04 7.98 -7.06
CA GLU A 79 -17.55 6.64 -7.40
C GLU A 79 -17.62 6.43 -8.91
N ARG A 80 -18.13 7.42 -9.66
CA ARG A 80 -18.22 7.35 -11.12
C ARG A 80 -16.87 7.34 -11.80
N LEU A 81 -15.95 8.22 -11.36
CA LEU A 81 -14.58 8.26 -11.85
C LEU A 81 -13.86 6.94 -11.59
N ARG A 82 -14.03 6.37 -10.38
CA ARG A 82 -13.43 5.07 -10.04
C ARG A 82 -13.90 3.97 -10.97
N ALA A 83 -15.21 3.86 -11.21
CA ALA A 83 -15.78 2.86 -12.10
C ALA A 83 -15.26 3.01 -13.54
N ALA A 84 -15.17 4.24 -14.06
CA ALA A 84 -14.65 4.51 -15.40
C ALA A 84 -13.16 4.16 -15.52
N ILE A 85 -12.35 4.59 -14.52
CA ILE A 85 -10.91 4.31 -14.48
C ILE A 85 -10.64 2.80 -14.41
N GLU A 86 -11.37 2.06 -13.57
CA GLU A 86 -11.24 0.61 -13.45
C GLU A 86 -11.59 -0.10 -14.78
N GLY A 87 -12.64 0.32 -15.47
CA GLY A 87 -13.00 -0.19 -16.79
C GLY A 87 -11.88 0.04 -17.80
N LEU A 88 -11.43 1.28 -17.94
CA LEU A 88 -10.34 1.66 -18.86
C LEU A 88 -9.03 0.93 -18.55
N ALA A 89 -8.69 0.80 -17.27
CA ALA A 89 -7.45 0.16 -16.83
C ALA A 89 -7.45 -1.36 -17.07
N ASN A 90 -8.60 -2.03 -16.92
CA ASN A 90 -8.73 -3.45 -17.20
C ASN A 90 -8.47 -3.78 -18.68
N GLU A 91 -8.95 -2.91 -19.57
CA GLU A 91 -8.78 -3.06 -21.03
C GLU A 91 -7.40 -2.57 -21.51
N ASN A 92 -6.77 -1.65 -20.77
CA ASN A 92 -5.56 -0.94 -21.20
C ASN A 92 -4.44 -1.02 -20.15
N ARG A 93 -4.07 -2.23 -19.71
CA ARG A 93 -3.06 -2.45 -18.66
C ARG A 93 -1.69 -1.83 -19.00
N ASP A 94 -1.28 -1.88 -20.25
CA ASP A 94 -0.02 -1.28 -20.70
C ASP A 94 -0.04 0.25 -20.54
N ARG A 95 -1.21 0.87 -20.72
CA ARG A 95 -1.37 2.32 -20.47
C ARG A 95 -1.18 2.64 -18.98
N VAL A 96 -1.69 1.81 -18.06
CA VAL A 96 -1.43 1.98 -16.62
C VAL A 96 0.07 1.95 -16.33
N VAL A 97 0.80 1.01 -16.94
CA VAL A 97 2.26 0.92 -16.77
C VAL A 97 2.95 2.17 -17.33
N ALA A 98 2.55 2.65 -18.50
CA ALA A 98 3.11 3.87 -19.10
C ALA A 98 2.88 5.11 -18.22
N LEU A 99 1.74 5.22 -17.53
CA LEU A 99 1.43 6.32 -16.63
C LEU A 99 2.32 6.39 -15.37
N LEU A 100 3.03 5.31 -15.04
CA LEU A 100 4.04 5.33 -13.98
C LEU A 100 5.28 6.17 -14.34
N GLY A 101 5.41 6.60 -15.59
CA GLY A 101 6.46 7.53 -16.05
C GLY A 101 6.04 9.00 -16.04
N GLU A 102 4.80 9.33 -15.68
CA GLU A 102 4.30 10.71 -15.67
C GLU A 102 4.95 11.54 -14.55
N LYS A 103 5.01 12.87 -14.77
CA LYS A 103 5.60 13.80 -13.79
C LYS A 103 4.62 14.28 -12.73
N ASP A 104 3.32 14.21 -13.01
CA ASP A 104 2.27 14.65 -12.08
C ASP A 104 2.13 13.62 -10.95
N PRO A 105 2.39 14.01 -9.68
CA PRO A 105 2.29 13.10 -8.55
C PRO A 105 0.88 12.54 -8.34
N GLN A 106 -0.18 13.25 -8.75
CA GLN A 106 -1.56 12.77 -8.64
C GLN A 106 -1.78 11.60 -9.62
N VAL A 107 -1.32 11.76 -10.88
CA VAL A 107 -1.38 10.69 -11.88
C VAL A 107 -0.54 9.48 -11.45
N LEU A 108 0.68 9.72 -10.96
CA LEU A 108 1.56 8.65 -10.44
C LEU A 108 0.91 7.87 -9.30
N ARG A 109 0.33 8.56 -8.31
CA ARG A 109 -0.35 7.90 -7.19
C ARG A 109 -1.52 7.06 -7.66
N GLY A 110 -2.34 7.61 -8.57
CA GLY A 110 -3.47 6.90 -9.17
C GLY A 110 -3.04 5.68 -9.97
N ALA A 111 -2.06 5.82 -10.86
CA ALA A 111 -1.53 4.73 -11.67
C ALA A 111 -0.89 3.62 -10.81
N ALA A 112 -0.10 3.99 -9.80
CA ALA A 112 0.50 3.02 -8.87
C ALA A 112 -0.58 2.23 -8.11
N ARG A 113 -1.61 2.91 -7.61
CA ARG A 113 -2.75 2.29 -6.91
C ARG A 113 -3.49 1.31 -7.81
N LEU A 114 -3.78 1.69 -9.06
CA LEU A 114 -4.42 0.81 -10.06
C LEU A 114 -3.55 -0.40 -10.38
N ALA A 115 -2.25 -0.21 -10.60
CA ALA A 115 -1.33 -1.32 -10.86
C ALA A 115 -1.36 -2.36 -9.74
N GLY A 116 -1.44 -1.91 -8.48
CA GLY A 116 -1.59 -2.79 -7.33
C GLY A 116 -2.97 -3.45 -7.24
N GLN A 117 -4.06 -2.71 -7.46
CA GLN A 117 -5.43 -3.22 -7.40
C GLN A 117 -5.69 -4.28 -8.47
N LEU A 118 -5.24 -4.05 -9.68
CA LEU A 118 -5.37 -4.96 -10.82
C LEU A 118 -4.26 -6.01 -10.89
N THR A 119 -3.37 -6.04 -9.90
CA THR A 119 -2.23 -6.96 -9.83
C THR A 119 -1.43 -7.03 -11.14
N ILE A 120 -1.12 -5.86 -11.72
CA ILE A 120 -0.38 -5.75 -12.97
C ILE A 120 1.10 -6.07 -12.70
N THR A 121 1.49 -7.32 -12.90
CA THR A 121 2.86 -7.79 -12.61
C THR A 121 3.92 -7.07 -13.45
N GLN A 122 3.58 -6.67 -14.66
CA GLN A 122 4.45 -5.91 -15.57
C GLN A 122 4.78 -4.51 -15.05
N ALA A 123 4.00 -3.98 -14.10
CA ALA A 123 4.26 -2.70 -13.47
C ALA A 123 5.37 -2.75 -12.40
N ALA A 124 5.73 -3.95 -11.90
CA ALA A 124 6.66 -4.08 -10.78
C ALA A 124 8.03 -3.40 -11.02
N PRO A 125 8.67 -3.47 -12.19
CA PRO A 125 9.94 -2.76 -12.43
C PRO A 125 9.81 -1.24 -12.34
N ALA A 126 8.76 -0.65 -12.93
CA ALA A 126 8.52 0.79 -12.89
C ALA A 126 8.17 1.25 -11.46
N LEU A 127 7.33 0.50 -10.74
CA LEU A 127 7.03 0.76 -9.33
C LEU A 127 8.28 0.69 -8.46
N THR A 128 9.18 -0.26 -8.70
CA THR A 128 10.43 -0.36 -7.93
C THR A 128 11.30 0.89 -8.09
N GLN A 129 11.37 1.48 -9.28
CA GLN A 129 12.07 2.75 -9.49
C GLN A 129 11.43 3.90 -8.69
N LEU A 130 10.10 3.92 -8.58
CA LEU A 130 9.35 4.93 -7.81
C LEU A 130 9.52 4.81 -6.29
N LEU A 131 10.16 3.76 -5.76
CA LEU A 131 10.59 3.72 -4.35
C LEU A 131 11.64 4.79 -4.02
N GLN A 132 12.26 5.41 -5.03
CA GLN A 132 13.19 6.54 -4.86
C GLN A 132 12.54 7.91 -5.12
N HIS A 133 11.21 7.96 -5.29
CA HIS A 133 10.50 9.21 -5.54
C HIS A 133 10.63 10.17 -4.35
N PRO A 134 10.81 11.50 -4.56
CA PRO A 134 10.96 12.47 -3.48
C PRO A 134 9.74 12.54 -2.55
N ASP A 135 8.53 12.40 -3.09
CA ASP A 135 7.28 12.40 -2.32
C ASP A 135 7.07 11.06 -1.59
N ALA A 136 7.05 11.11 -0.26
CA ALA A 136 6.84 9.93 0.59
C ALA A 136 5.46 9.30 0.40
N ILE A 137 4.43 10.07 0.03
CA ILE A 137 3.09 9.54 -0.24
C ILE A 137 3.13 8.64 -1.48
N VAL A 138 3.87 9.04 -2.53
CA VAL A 138 4.09 8.19 -3.71
C VAL A 138 4.80 6.92 -3.30
N ARG A 139 5.92 6.99 -2.55
CA ARG A 139 6.66 5.80 -2.12
C ARG A 139 5.81 4.84 -1.28
N ARG A 140 4.98 5.36 -0.38
CA ARG A 140 4.05 4.55 0.43
C ARG A 140 3.03 3.81 -0.44
N ILE A 141 2.38 4.49 -1.39
CA ILE A 141 1.43 3.88 -2.32
C ILE A 141 2.12 2.82 -3.18
N VAL A 142 3.34 3.07 -3.61
CA VAL A 142 4.17 2.11 -4.37
C VAL A 142 4.44 0.85 -3.54
N VAL A 143 4.84 0.99 -2.28
CA VAL A 143 5.02 -0.14 -1.35
C VAL A 143 3.73 -0.96 -1.24
N GLU A 144 2.59 -0.31 -0.99
CA GLU A 144 1.29 -0.98 -0.88
C GLU A 144 0.91 -1.73 -2.17
N SER A 145 1.26 -1.16 -3.33
CA SER A 145 0.99 -1.74 -4.65
C SER A 145 1.88 -2.95 -4.94
N LEU A 146 3.18 -2.86 -4.64
CA LEU A 146 4.11 -3.99 -4.76
C LEU A 146 3.71 -5.16 -3.86
N ILE A 147 3.22 -4.88 -2.63
CA ILE A 147 2.67 -5.89 -1.71
C ILE A 147 1.46 -6.60 -2.32
N ARG A 148 0.59 -5.91 -3.04
CA ARG A 148 -0.57 -6.50 -3.72
C ARG A 148 -0.18 -7.33 -4.94
N ILE A 149 0.83 -6.90 -5.70
CA ILE A 149 1.38 -7.61 -6.86
C ILE A 149 2.02 -8.96 -6.47
N ARG A 150 2.65 -9.06 -5.30
CA ARG A 150 3.16 -10.31 -4.66
C ARG A 150 4.18 -11.11 -5.46
N THR A 151 4.79 -10.59 -6.50
CA THR A 151 5.93 -11.30 -7.13
C THR A 151 7.14 -11.25 -6.18
N SER A 152 8.04 -12.25 -6.24
CA SER A 152 9.28 -12.24 -5.45
C SER A 152 10.06 -10.95 -5.69
N PHE A 153 10.20 -10.55 -6.95
CA PHE A 153 10.84 -9.29 -7.34
C PHE A 153 10.22 -8.07 -6.65
N ALA A 154 8.88 -7.98 -6.62
CA ALA A 154 8.17 -6.88 -5.96
C ALA A 154 8.40 -6.89 -4.44
N LEU A 155 8.35 -8.05 -3.80
CA LEU A 155 8.53 -8.18 -2.36
C LEU A 155 10.00 -7.96 -1.93
N ASP A 156 10.96 -8.32 -2.76
CA ASP A 156 12.38 -8.00 -2.54
C ASP A 156 12.62 -6.48 -2.59
N ALA A 157 11.92 -5.77 -3.49
CA ALA A 157 11.96 -4.31 -3.51
C ALA A 157 11.32 -3.69 -2.25
N VAL A 158 10.22 -4.25 -1.74
CA VAL A 158 9.58 -3.79 -0.48
C VAL A 158 10.52 -3.93 0.72
N GLN A 159 11.41 -4.94 0.76
CA GLN A 159 12.40 -5.07 1.84
C GLN A 159 13.32 -3.84 1.96
N GLN A 160 13.65 -3.18 0.85
CA GLN A 160 14.47 -1.96 0.87
C GLN A 160 13.72 -0.81 1.55
N ALA A 161 12.40 -0.74 1.39
CA ALA A 161 11.55 0.28 2.00
C ALA A 161 11.43 0.15 3.54
N LEU A 162 11.90 -0.94 4.15
CA LEU A 162 12.04 -1.05 5.61
C LEU A 162 13.04 -0.03 6.19
N GLY A 163 13.96 0.49 5.37
CA GLY A 163 14.92 1.53 5.75
C GLY A 163 14.60 2.91 5.18
N ASP A 164 13.40 3.15 4.68
CA ASP A 164 13.01 4.44 4.10
C ASP A 164 13.17 5.59 5.11
N GLY A 165 13.44 6.79 4.61
CA GLY A 165 13.53 7.99 5.45
C GLY A 165 12.18 8.37 6.10
N ASP A 166 11.07 8.05 5.45
CA ASP A 166 9.73 8.34 5.94
C ASP A 166 9.17 7.17 6.79
N ARG A 167 8.62 7.51 7.94
CA ARG A 167 8.03 6.57 8.90
C ARG A 167 6.88 5.74 8.31
N ASP A 168 5.96 6.38 7.59
CA ASP A 168 4.75 5.71 7.10
C ASP A 168 5.06 4.74 5.95
N VAL A 169 6.11 5.03 5.18
CA VAL A 169 6.67 4.09 4.19
C VAL A 169 7.23 2.85 4.89
N ARG A 170 8.05 3.03 5.94
CA ARG A 170 8.62 1.90 6.71
C ARG A 170 7.52 1.04 7.35
N VAL A 171 6.53 1.68 7.98
CA VAL A 171 5.38 0.98 8.60
C VAL A 171 4.57 0.19 7.57
N ALA A 172 4.31 0.77 6.39
CA ALA A 172 3.61 0.09 5.31
C ALA A 172 4.39 -1.15 4.83
N ALA A 173 5.71 -1.04 4.65
CA ALA A 173 6.58 -2.15 4.28
C ALA A 173 6.56 -3.27 5.33
N ALA A 174 6.78 -2.93 6.60
CA ALA A 174 6.80 -3.90 7.69
C ALA A 174 5.46 -4.65 7.81
N ARG A 175 4.32 -3.95 7.83
CA ARG A 175 2.99 -4.55 7.91
C ARG A 175 2.66 -5.43 6.71
N GLY A 176 3.03 -4.99 5.51
CA GLY A 176 2.80 -5.77 4.29
C GLY A 176 3.57 -7.07 4.28
N LEU A 177 4.85 -7.04 4.61
CA LEU A 177 5.70 -8.22 4.71
C LEU A 177 5.25 -9.17 5.84
N ALA A 178 4.77 -8.62 6.96
CA ALA A 178 4.17 -9.38 8.06
C ALA A 178 2.91 -10.13 7.61
N THR A 179 1.99 -9.45 6.93
CA THR A 179 0.73 -10.02 6.44
C THR A 179 0.98 -11.18 5.48
N LEU A 180 1.99 -11.04 4.62
CA LEU A 180 2.38 -12.06 3.67
C LEU A 180 3.30 -13.15 4.26
N ARG A 181 3.74 -13.00 5.51
CA ARG A 181 4.75 -13.86 6.16
C ARG A 181 5.96 -14.09 5.25
N TYR A 182 6.46 -13.01 4.64
CA TYR A 182 7.53 -13.10 3.66
C TYR A 182 8.87 -13.41 4.32
N ALA A 183 9.18 -14.69 4.43
CA ALA A 183 10.37 -15.20 5.13
C ALA A 183 11.73 -14.63 4.65
N PRO A 184 11.94 -14.33 3.35
CA PRO A 184 13.19 -13.72 2.91
C PRO A 184 13.50 -12.36 3.56
N ALA A 185 12.48 -11.62 4.01
CA ALA A 185 12.67 -10.32 4.68
C ALA A 185 13.22 -10.43 6.12
N ARG A 186 13.30 -11.64 6.71
CA ARG A 186 13.67 -11.83 8.12
C ARG A 186 14.99 -11.14 8.47
N ALA A 187 16.05 -11.39 7.72
CA ALA A 187 17.36 -10.82 8.01
C ALA A 187 17.34 -9.28 7.99
N ARG A 188 16.62 -8.69 7.04
CA ARG A 188 16.49 -7.24 6.95
C ARG A 188 15.66 -6.66 8.10
N ILE A 189 14.58 -7.34 8.50
CA ILE A 189 13.78 -6.92 9.66
C ILE A 189 14.62 -6.99 10.94
N GLU A 190 15.44 -8.04 11.11
CA GLU A 190 16.34 -8.22 12.24
C GLU A 190 17.35 -7.09 12.34
N GLU A 191 18.01 -6.74 11.23
CA GLU A 191 18.90 -5.58 11.13
C GLU A 191 18.20 -4.28 11.56
N MET A 192 16.97 -4.08 11.11
CA MET A 192 16.21 -2.88 11.45
C MET A 192 15.85 -2.82 12.94
N LEU A 193 15.47 -3.95 13.56
CA LEU A 193 15.21 -4.03 15.00
C LEU A 193 16.42 -3.66 15.86
N GLU A 194 17.63 -3.95 15.37
CA GLU A 194 18.88 -3.60 16.04
C GLU A 194 19.36 -2.17 15.72
N SER A 195 18.74 -1.51 14.74
CA SER A 195 19.10 -0.16 14.30
C SER A 195 18.61 0.93 15.28
N ARG A 196 19.20 2.13 15.18
CA ARG A 196 18.70 3.31 15.88
C ARG A 196 17.33 3.74 15.39
N ILE A 197 17.03 3.54 14.10
CA ILE A 197 15.75 3.93 13.47
C ILE A 197 14.56 3.35 14.24
N VAL A 198 14.56 2.04 14.49
CA VAL A 198 13.47 1.39 15.21
C VAL A 198 13.54 1.65 16.72
N ARG A 199 14.75 1.77 17.31
CA ARG A 199 14.87 2.09 18.74
C ARG A 199 14.29 3.44 19.11
N ASP A 200 14.52 4.45 18.26
CA ASP A 200 14.08 5.82 18.48
C ASP A 200 12.67 6.09 17.90
N ALA A 201 12.08 5.09 17.23
CA ALA A 201 10.76 5.16 16.64
C ALA A 201 9.64 5.29 17.69
N ASP A 202 8.46 5.71 17.25
CA ASP A 202 7.25 5.65 18.08
C ASP A 202 6.76 4.20 18.28
N LEU A 203 5.79 4.05 19.18
CA LEU A 203 5.27 2.74 19.53
C LEU A 203 4.60 2.01 18.34
N THR A 204 3.92 2.75 17.46
CA THR A 204 3.23 2.17 16.30
C THR A 204 4.22 1.54 15.31
N GLU A 205 5.33 2.22 15.07
CA GLU A 205 6.39 1.70 14.20
C GLU A 205 7.10 0.51 14.86
N LYS A 206 7.45 0.60 16.15
CA LYS A 206 8.00 -0.54 16.91
C LYS A 206 7.11 -1.77 16.81
N ILE A 207 5.81 -1.62 17.06
CA ILE A 207 4.83 -2.71 16.93
C ILE A 207 4.89 -3.32 15.52
N ALA A 208 4.86 -2.50 14.45
CA ALA A 208 4.87 -2.99 13.09
C ALA A 208 6.11 -3.86 12.78
N PHE A 209 7.31 -3.43 13.22
CA PHE A 209 8.54 -4.20 13.02
C PHE A 209 8.59 -5.49 13.83
N PHE A 210 8.17 -5.47 15.10
CA PHE A 210 8.13 -6.68 15.93
C PHE A 210 7.04 -7.66 15.47
N GLU A 211 5.92 -7.17 14.99
CA GLU A 211 4.89 -7.99 14.34
C GLU A 211 5.39 -8.65 13.06
N ALA A 212 6.14 -7.90 12.25
CA ALA A 212 6.76 -8.43 11.04
C ALA A 212 7.80 -9.50 11.39
N TYR A 213 8.64 -9.24 12.37
CA TYR A 213 9.63 -10.23 12.80
C TYR A 213 8.99 -11.49 13.36
N GLY A 214 8.00 -11.36 14.24
CA GLY A 214 7.25 -12.50 14.79
C GLY A 214 6.51 -13.32 13.73
N ALA A 215 6.06 -12.68 12.63
CA ALA A 215 5.38 -13.38 11.54
C ALA A 215 6.32 -14.25 10.67
N VAL A 216 7.62 -13.93 10.62
CA VAL A 216 8.65 -14.64 9.84
C VAL A 216 9.69 -15.33 10.72
N ALA A 217 9.47 -15.35 12.03
CA ALA A 217 10.40 -15.88 13.01
C ALA A 217 10.62 -17.39 12.85
N THR A 218 11.84 -17.80 13.15
CA THR A 218 12.26 -19.21 13.28
C THR A 218 12.71 -19.47 14.71
N PRO A 219 12.99 -20.72 15.10
CA PRO A 219 13.53 -21.01 16.42
C PRO A 219 14.78 -20.18 16.79
N GLU A 220 15.62 -19.88 15.82
CA GLU A 220 16.84 -19.07 15.99
C GLU A 220 16.50 -17.59 16.33
N SER A 221 15.36 -17.09 15.84
CA SER A 221 14.89 -15.73 16.12
C SER A 221 14.58 -15.49 17.60
N VAL A 222 14.31 -16.54 18.35
CA VAL A 222 14.01 -16.47 19.81
C VAL A 222 15.18 -15.87 20.57
N ALA A 223 16.42 -16.16 20.18
CA ALA A 223 17.61 -15.67 20.86
C ALA A 223 17.71 -14.12 20.83
N LEU A 224 17.37 -13.50 19.70
CA LEU A 224 17.33 -12.04 19.58
C LEU A 224 16.20 -11.46 20.46
N LEU A 225 15.01 -12.02 20.36
CA LEU A 225 13.84 -11.54 21.12
C LEU A 225 14.04 -11.72 22.64
N ASP A 226 14.62 -12.84 23.10
CA ASP A 226 14.99 -13.04 24.52
C ASP A 226 16.01 -12.02 24.99
N ARG A 227 17.05 -11.76 24.17
CA ARG A 227 18.06 -10.73 24.46
C ARG A 227 17.40 -9.34 24.58
N MET A 228 16.43 -9.00 23.71
CA MET A 228 15.73 -7.72 23.78
C MET A 228 14.80 -7.63 24.98
N LEU A 229 14.11 -8.70 25.36
CA LEU A 229 13.22 -8.73 26.51
C LEU A 229 13.97 -8.77 27.86
N ASN A 230 14.94 -9.68 28.01
CA ASN A 230 15.56 -10.05 29.26
C ASN A 230 17.00 -9.57 29.40
N GLY A 231 17.67 -9.22 28.29
CA GLY A 231 19.08 -8.88 28.26
C GLY A 231 19.40 -7.56 28.99
N ARG A 232 20.66 -7.46 29.46
CA ARG A 232 21.24 -6.21 29.91
C ARG A 232 22.24 -5.71 28.86
N ARG A 233 22.22 -4.44 28.56
CA ARG A 233 23.21 -3.75 27.74
C ARG A 233 24.27 -3.09 28.63
N LEU A 234 25.36 -2.63 28.01
CA LEU A 234 26.40 -1.89 28.72
C LEU A 234 25.87 -0.68 29.49
N PHE A 235 24.80 -0.05 29.00
CA PHE A 235 24.17 1.14 29.58
C PHE A 235 22.71 0.89 30.02
N GLY A 236 22.37 -0.32 30.49
CA GLY A 236 21.03 -0.62 30.99
C GLY A 236 20.29 -1.71 30.21
N ARG A 237 18.98 -1.59 30.13
CA ARG A 237 18.09 -2.48 29.36
C ARG A 237 17.51 -1.73 28.16
N GLU A 238 16.92 -2.45 27.21
CA GLU A 238 16.06 -1.84 26.19
C GLU A 238 14.88 -1.08 26.81
N SER A 239 14.31 -0.12 26.10
CA SER A 239 13.16 0.64 26.59
C SER A 239 11.98 -0.30 26.93
N PRO A 240 11.09 0.09 27.87
CA PRO A 240 9.91 -0.72 28.19
C PRO A 240 9.06 -1.08 26.98
N GLU A 241 8.92 -0.17 26.03
CA GLU A 241 8.16 -0.37 24.78
C GLU A 241 8.82 -1.44 23.91
N MET A 242 10.15 -1.36 23.69
CA MET A 242 10.91 -2.36 22.94
C MET A 242 10.77 -3.75 23.56
N ARG A 243 10.90 -3.82 24.87
CA ARG A 243 10.78 -5.06 25.64
C ARG A 243 9.36 -5.64 25.57
N ALA A 244 8.33 -4.80 25.65
CA ALA A 244 6.94 -5.21 25.50
C ALA A 244 6.65 -5.75 24.08
N CYS A 245 7.16 -5.09 23.05
CA CYS A 245 7.05 -5.56 21.67
C CYS A 245 7.78 -6.90 21.45
N ALA A 246 8.96 -7.08 22.05
CA ALA A 246 9.69 -8.35 22.00
C ALA A 246 8.91 -9.48 22.70
N ALA A 247 8.25 -9.22 23.83
CA ALA A 247 7.40 -10.19 24.50
C ALA A 247 6.21 -10.61 23.61
N MET A 248 5.54 -9.66 22.95
CA MET A 248 4.44 -9.94 22.02
C MET A 248 4.89 -10.74 20.79
N ALA A 249 6.08 -10.45 20.26
CA ALA A 249 6.66 -11.22 19.17
C ALA A 249 6.99 -12.66 19.60
N LEU A 250 7.55 -12.88 20.80
CA LEU A 250 7.77 -14.21 21.38
C LEU A 250 6.47 -15.01 21.51
N GLY A 251 5.38 -14.38 21.97
CA GLY A 251 4.07 -15.03 22.01
C GLY A 251 3.55 -15.50 20.67
N ARG A 252 3.87 -14.76 19.59
CA ARG A 252 3.52 -15.19 18.20
C ARG A 252 4.39 -16.34 17.70
N VAL A 253 5.64 -16.42 18.14
CA VAL A 253 6.53 -17.55 17.78
C VAL A 253 6.02 -18.87 18.40
N GLY A 254 5.47 -18.84 19.61
CA GLY A 254 4.78 -19.95 20.26
C GLY A 254 5.64 -21.19 20.50
N SER A 255 6.97 -21.10 20.42
CA SER A 255 7.87 -22.24 20.63
C SER A 255 8.17 -22.45 22.13
N PRO A 256 8.57 -23.68 22.54
CA PRO A 256 8.99 -23.92 23.94
C PRO A 256 10.09 -22.97 24.41
N ALA A 257 11.03 -22.61 23.55
CA ALA A 257 12.09 -21.66 23.84
C ALA A 257 11.53 -20.23 24.04
N ALA A 258 10.55 -19.80 23.21
CA ALA A 258 9.87 -18.51 23.36
C ALA A 258 9.11 -18.45 24.69
N ARG A 259 8.40 -19.52 25.04
CA ARG A 259 7.71 -19.63 26.33
C ARG A 259 8.67 -19.51 27.51
N ALA A 260 9.81 -20.20 27.48
CA ALA A 260 10.83 -20.10 28.51
C ALA A 260 11.36 -18.67 28.66
N ALA A 261 11.58 -17.96 27.54
CA ALA A 261 11.99 -16.55 27.57
C ALA A 261 10.92 -15.63 28.19
N LEU A 262 9.63 -15.86 27.92
CA LEU A 262 8.52 -15.13 28.53
C LEU A 262 8.39 -15.43 30.04
N GLN A 263 8.52 -16.70 30.45
CA GLN A 263 8.47 -17.09 31.86
C GLN A 263 9.61 -16.45 32.67
N LYS A 264 10.80 -16.34 32.11
CA LYS A 264 11.94 -15.64 32.71
C LYS A 264 11.64 -14.17 33.01
N ALA A 265 10.79 -13.53 32.18
CA ALA A 265 10.31 -12.16 32.39
C ALA A 265 9.05 -12.07 33.29
N GLY A 266 8.56 -13.17 33.86
CA GLY A 266 7.31 -13.20 34.63
C GLY A 266 7.31 -12.33 35.87
N ALA A 267 8.47 -12.11 36.51
CA ALA A 267 8.65 -11.25 37.68
C ALA A 267 9.01 -9.79 37.37
N GLU A 268 8.73 -9.33 36.15
CA GLU A 268 9.09 -7.97 35.69
C GLU A 268 8.34 -6.90 36.49
N SER A 269 9.07 -5.90 36.99
CA SER A 269 8.51 -4.80 37.78
C SER A 269 7.79 -3.75 36.93
N ASN A 270 8.28 -3.50 35.69
CA ASN A 270 7.66 -2.53 34.80
C ASN A 270 6.28 -3.01 34.32
N PRO A 271 5.21 -2.23 34.54
CA PRO A 271 3.84 -2.67 34.26
C PRO A 271 3.58 -2.87 32.77
N ILE A 272 4.21 -2.10 31.86
CA ILE A 272 4.05 -2.21 30.40
C ILE A 272 4.59 -3.58 29.96
N VAL A 273 5.80 -3.91 30.38
CA VAL A 273 6.46 -5.18 30.03
C VAL A 273 5.72 -6.36 30.64
N ARG A 274 5.37 -6.27 31.93
CA ARG A 274 4.64 -7.33 32.62
C ARG A 274 3.30 -7.65 31.94
N ASN A 275 2.52 -6.63 31.60
CA ASN A 275 1.24 -6.82 30.90
C ASN A 275 1.43 -7.47 29.53
N ALA A 276 2.45 -7.07 28.77
CA ALA A 276 2.78 -7.66 27.49
C ALA A 276 3.18 -9.14 27.61
N VAL A 277 4.00 -9.48 28.61
CA VAL A 277 4.42 -10.87 28.89
C VAL A 277 3.21 -11.73 29.26
N MET A 278 2.33 -11.23 30.16
CA MET A 278 1.12 -11.97 30.53
C MET A 278 0.18 -12.19 29.34
N LYS A 279 0.02 -11.19 28.48
CA LYS A 279 -0.78 -11.31 27.26
C LYS A 279 -0.17 -12.33 26.27
N ALA A 280 1.15 -12.26 26.08
CA ALA A 280 1.86 -13.20 25.22
C ALA A 280 1.73 -14.66 25.68
N LEU A 281 1.84 -14.93 26.99
CA LEU A 281 1.68 -16.27 27.57
C LEU A 281 0.24 -16.82 27.44
N ARG A 282 -0.78 -15.94 27.36
CA ARG A 282 -2.19 -16.36 27.11
C ARG A 282 -2.42 -16.73 25.65
N LEU A 283 -1.83 -16.00 24.69
CA LEU A 283 -1.96 -16.29 23.26
C LEU A 283 -1.41 -17.66 22.87
N GLU A 284 -0.53 -18.24 23.68
CA GLU A 284 0.01 -19.61 23.47
C GLU A 284 -0.89 -20.71 24.06
N ALA A 285 -1.89 -20.35 24.88
CA ALA A 285 -2.76 -21.31 25.54
C ALA A 285 -4.09 -21.53 24.78
N GLU A 286 -4.37 -20.71 23.78
CA GLU A 286 -5.49 -20.84 22.82
C GLU A 286 -5.02 -21.51 21.53
#